data_e33e9be007ed1dd1a242ab095f8f767b
#
_entry.id   e33e9be007ed1dd1a242ab095f8f767b
#
_cell.length_a   1.000
_cell.length_b   1.000
_cell.length_c   1.000
_cell.angle_alpha   90.00
_cell.angle_beta   90.00
_cell.angle_gamma   90.00
#
_symmetry.space_group_name_H-M   'P 1'
#
loop_
_entity.id
_entity.type
_entity.pdbx_description
1 polymer ?
#
loop_
_entity_poly.entity_id
_entity_poly.type
_entity_poly.pdbx_seq_one_letter_code
_entity_poly.pdbx_strand_id
1 'polypeptide(L)'
;MKDAQACTGAFLLQWRRDQLQRGGRPVDFDWLLDLSGGVSWSALQQLRIDPDRTIHIQCSLKFLEDQWIRHVAEAIPLQHLVGSCPWRDLELEASPAALIPRQETELLIDLAVQRIGRQPIRRWADLGTGSGALAVALSCEWPEAEGHAVDLSSAALSLAWRNLQQCAPLHRCQLHCGSWWDPLQLWWGQFDLVLSNPPYIPSGQIAELDPVVRDHEPHLALVGGRDGLDSIRRVLANADAALSPGGLLLLEHHHDQSTAVLDLMQQAGLAECEAVPDLQGVLRFAIACRPGGVIE
;
A
#
# COMPACT_ATOMS: atom_id res chain seq x y z
N MET A 1 26.49 -11.58 -2.72
CA MET A 1 26.83 -10.15 -2.92
C MET A 1 26.58 -9.84 -4.38
N LYS A 2 25.79 -8.81 -4.69
CA LYS A 2 25.56 -8.36 -6.06
C LYS A 2 26.89 -7.71 -6.51
N ASP A 3 27.57 -8.28 -7.53
CA ASP A 3 28.87 -7.77 -7.99
C ASP A 3 28.69 -6.36 -8.57
N ALA A 4 29.12 -5.35 -7.82
CA ALA A 4 29.11 -3.96 -8.27
C ALA A 4 30.08 -3.80 -9.46
N GLN A 5 29.69 -3.02 -10.46
CA GLN A 5 30.53 -2.75 -11.62
C GLN A 5 30.49 -1.26 -12.01
N ALA A 6 31.53 -0.80 -12.70
CA ALA A 6 31.60 0.54 -13.25
C ALA A 6 31.54 0.49 -14.78
N CYS A 7 30.88 1.49 -15.38
CA CYS A 7 30.86 1.67 -16.83
C CYS A 7 30.75 3.16 -17.17
N THR A 8 30.92 3.52 -18.45
CA THR A 8 30.63 4.88 -18.92
C THR A 8 29.15 5.12 -19.10
N GLY A 9 28.73 6.37 -19.00
CA GLY A 9 27.35 6.77 -19.27
C GLY A 9 26.89 6.38 -20.68
N ALA A 10 27.76 6.57 -21.69
CA ALA A 10 27.47 6.18 -23.07
C ALA A 10 27.14 4.68 -23.17
N PHE A 11 27.92 3.84 -22.52
CA PHE A 11 27.68 2.39 -22.50
C PHE A 11 26.37 2.06 -21.80
N LEU A 12 26.10 2.60 -20.61
CA LEU A 12 24.89 2.31 -19.86
C LEU A 12 23.63 2.76 -20.63
N LEU A 13 23.66 3.94 -21.25
CA LEU A 13 22.53 4.45 -22.03
C LEU A 13 22.29 3.61 -23.30
N GLN A 14 23.37 3.09 -23.95
CA GLN A 14 23.22 2.18 -25.09
C GLN A 14 22.64 0.84 -24.62
N TRP A 15 23.20 0.24 -23.57
CA TRP A 15 22.71 -1.02 -23.01
C TRP A 15 21.23 -0.90 -22.56
N ARG A 16 20.84 0.22 -21.94
CA ARG A 16 19.43 0.50 -21.61
C ARG A 16 18.53 0.45 -22.85
N ARG A 17 18.96 1.08 -23.97
CA ARG A 17 18.20 1.05 -25.23
C ARG A 17 18.04 -0.38 -25.77
N ASP A 18 19.10 -1.18 -25.68
CA ASP A 18 19.09 -2.56 -26.17
C ASP A 18 18.14 -3.44 -25.32
N GLN A 19 18.08 -3.22 -24.00
CA GLN A 19 17.12 -3.93 -23.15
C GLN A 19 15.69 -3.55 -23.47
N LEU A 20 15.40 -2.29 -23.71
CA LEU A 20 14.05 -1.81 -24.06
C LEU A 20 13.54 -2.33 -25.42
N GLN A 21 14.41 -2.79 -26.32
CA GLN A 21 14.00 -3.48 -27.54
C GLN A 21 13.31 -4.82 -27.28
N ARG A 22 13.49 -5.41 -26.12
CA ARG A 22 12.80 -6.64 -25.67
C ARG A 22 11.33 -6.41 -25.29
N GLY A 23 10.91 -5.16 -25.12
CA GLY A 23 9.59 -4.73 -24.66
C GLY A 23 9.65 -4.06 -23.28
N GLY A 24 8.47 -3.83 -22.70
CA GLY A 24 8.30 -3.13 -21.43
C GLY A 24 8.35 -1.60 -21.55
N ARG A 25 7.96 -0.90 -20.49
CA ARG A 25 7.93 0.55 -20.47
C ARG A 25 9.28 1.12 -20.02
N PRO A 26 9.77 2.20 -20.63
CA PRO A 26 11.04 2.84 -20.23
C PRO A 26 11.09 3.23 -18.75
N VAL A 27 9.97 3.66 -18.18
CA VAL A 27 9.89 4.05 -16.77
C VAL A 27 10.11 2.86 -15.83
N ASP A 28 9.61 1.67 -16.20
CA ASP A 28 9.80 0.46 -15.41
C ASP A 28 11.27 0.02 -15.39
N PHE A 29 11.95 0.15 -16.54
CA PHE A 29 13.37 -0.13 -16.61
C PHE A 29 14.21 0.87 -15.81
N ASP A 30 13.86 2.15 -15.85
CA ASP A 30 14.52 3.19 -15.06
C ASP A 30 14.32 2.95 -13.55
N TRP A 31 13.16 2.48 -13.15
CA TRP A 31 12.88 2.02 -11.79
C TRP A 31 13.74 0.83 -11.37
N LEU A 32 13.90 -0.16 -12.24
CA LEU A 32 14.79 -1.30 -11.98
C LEU A 32 16.24 -0.85 -11.82
N LEU A 33 16.70 0.09 -12.66
CA LEU A 33 18.03 0.69 -12.55
C LEU A 33 18.21 1.43 -11.24
N ASP A 34 17.21 2.15 -10.77
CA ASP A 34 17.26 2.89 -9.50
C ASP A 34 17.27 1.92 -8.31
N LEU A 35 16.25 1.09 -8.18
CA LEU A 35 16.04 0.22 -7.01
C LEU A 35 17.09 -0.89 -6.87
N SER A 36 17.58 -1.44 -7.97
CA SER A 36 18.58 -2.53 -7.94
C SER A 36 19.97 -2.10 -8.34
N GLY A 37 20.08 -1.13 -9.24
CA GLY A 37 21.35 -0.64 -9.78
C GLY A 37 21.92 0.55 -9.04
N GLY A 38 21.13 1.26 -8.26
CA GLY A 38 21.51 2.51 -7.59
C GLY A 38 21.72 3.68 -8.57
N VAL A 39 21.07 3.62 -9.75
CA VAL A 39 21.19 4.62 -10.81
C VAL A 39 19.89 5.40 -10.89
N SER A 40 19.77 6.48 -10.12
CA SER A 40 18.58 7.30 -10.06
C SER A 40 18.21 7.95 -11.40
N TRP A 41 16.95 8.35 -11.53
CA TRP A 41 16.49 9.09 -12.71
C TRP A 41 17.32 10.35 -12.97
N SER A 42 17.69 11.09 -11.92
CA SER A 42 18.56 12.28 -12.05
C SER A 42 19.95 11.93 -12.56
N ALA A 43 20.53 10.81 -12.09
CA ALA A 43 21.79 10.31 -12.61
C ALA A 43 21.69 9.97 -14.11
N LEU A 44 20.61 9.29 -14.55
CA LEU A 44 20.39 9.01 -15.95
C LEU A 44 20.29 10.28 -16.82
N GLN A 45 19.67 11.38 -16.31
CA GLN A 45 19.65 12.64 -17.04
C GLN A 45 21.06 13.26 -17.14
N GLN A 46 21.86 13.20 -16.08
CA GLN A 46 23.24 13.68 -16.09
C GLN A 46 24.10 12.90 -17.11
N LEU A 47 23.93 11.59 -17.23
CA LEU A 47 24.64 10.76 -18.23
C LEU A 47 24.27 11.11 -19.67
N ARG A 48 23.09 11.67 -19.93
CA ARG A 48 22.71 12.18 -21.25
C ARG A 48 23.46 13.45 -21.62
N ILE A 49 23.84 14.25 -20.61
CA ILE A 49 24.61 15.50 -20.79
C ILE A 49 26.10 15.21 -20.87
N ASP A 50 26.59 14.32 -20.01
CA ASP A 50 27.99 13.90 -19.94
C ASP A 50 28.12 12.37 -20.09
N PRO A 51 28.13 11.85 -21.34
CA PRO A 51 28.16 10.42 -21.62
C PRO A 51 29.47 9.71 -21.25
N ASP A 52 30.56 10.47 -21.15
CA ASP A 52 31.89 9.90 -20.81
C ASP A 52 32.08 9.73 -19.30
N ARG A 53 31.16 10.31 -18.48
CA ARG A 53 31.18 10.14 -17.04
C ARG A 53 31.08 8.66 -16.66
N THR A 54 31.96 8.23 -15.75
CA THR A 54 31.89 6.92 -15.12
C THR A 54 30.77 6.87 -14.10
N ILE A 55 29.97 5.83 -14.14
CA ILE A 55 28.95 5.52 -13.15
C ILE A 55 29.18 4.15 -12.51
N HIS A 56 28.91 4.05 -11.22
CA HIS A 56 28.96 2.81 -10.45
C HIS A 56 27.58 2.23 -10.31
N ILE A 57 27.41 0.97 -10.71
CA ILE A 57 26.18 0.21 -10.60
C ILE A 57 26.34 -0.76 -9.43
N GLN A 58 25.36 -0.81 -8.52
CA GLN A 58 25.42 -1.59 -7.28
C GLN A 58 25.29 -3.11 -7.50
N CYS A 59 24.97 -3.54 -8.71
CA CYS A 59 24.86 -4.96 -9.09
C CYS A 59 25.41 -5.17 -10.52
N SER A 60 25.50 -6.41 -10.98
CA SER A 60 25.91 -6.69 -12.36
C SER A 60 24.82 -6.35 -13.37
N LEU A 61 25.23 -5.93 -14.58
CA LEU A 61 24.28 -5.71 -15.68
C LEU A 61 23.55 -7.00 -16.05
N LYS A 62 24.20 -8.16 -15.91
CA LYS A 62 23.56 -9.46 -16.13
C LYS A 62 22.41 -9.70 -15.16
N PHE A 63 22.58 -9.33 -13.87
CA PHE A 63 21.48 -9.41 -12.90
C PHE A 63 20.29 -8.53 -13.31
N LEU A 64 20.53 -7.26 -13.69
CA LEU A 64 19.48 -6.36 -14.16
C LEU A 64 18.78 -6.87 -15.43
N GLU A 65 19.56 -7.41 -16.38
CA GLU A 65 19.02 -8.05 -17.59
C GLU A 65 18.11 -9.22 -17.25
N ASP A 66 18.53 -10.11 -16.35
CA ASP A 66 17.74 -11.28 -15.95
C ASP A 66 16.43 -10.86 -15.26
N GLN A 67 16.47 -9.83 -14.39
CA GLN A 67 15.25 -9.27 -13.78
C GLN A 67 14.33 -8.65 -14.84
N TRP A 68 14.90 -7.89 -15.78
CA TRP A 68 14.11 -7.27 -16.85
C TRP A 68 13.43 -8.29 -17.75
N ILE A 69 14.14 -9.34 -18.14
CA ILE A 69 13.59 -10.44 -18.95
C ILE A 69 12.40 -11.07 -18.22
N ARG A 70 12.53 -11.35 -16.91
CA ARG A 70 11.44 -11.92 -16.11
C ARG A 70 10.25 -10.97 -16.02
N HIS A 71 10.49 -9.68 -15.80
CA HIS A 71 9.42 -8.67 -15.80
C HIS A 71 8.65 -8.64 -17.12
N VAL A 72 9.36 -8.59 -18.25
CA VAL A 72 8.73 -8.47 -19.58
C VAL A 72 8.08 -9.78 -20.04
N ALA A 73 8.74 -10.92 -19.83
CA ALA A 73 8.27 -12.21 -20.35
C ALA A 73 7.21 -12.87 -19.45
N GLU A 74 7.32 -12.70 -18.14
CA GLU A 74 6.48 -13.38 -17.15
C GLU A 74 5.51 -12.43 -16.44
N ALA A 75 5.53 -11.11 -16.79
CA ALA A 75 4.73 -10.05 -16.17
C ALA A 75 4.95 -9.94 -14.64
N ILE A 76 6.09 -10.38 -14.09
CA ILE A 76 6.34 -10.30 -12.64
C ILE A 76 6.52 -8.83 -12.23
N PRO A 77 5.83 -8.34 -11.19
CA PRO A 77 6.01 -6.98 -10.69
C PRO A 77 7.48 -6.69 -10.32
N LEU A 78 7.97 -5.52 -10.67
CA LEU A 78 9.35 -5.13 -10.33
C LEU A 78 9.60 -5.15 -8.83
N GLN A 79 8.62 -4.75 -8.03
CA GLN A 79 8.70 -4.76 -6.57
C GLN A 79 8.92 -6.18 -6.02
N HIS A 80 8.31 -7.19 -6.62
CA HIS A 80 8.56 -8.60 -6.25
C HIS A 80 9.95 -9.06 -6.68
N LEU A 81 10.44 -8.61 -7.83
CA LEU A 81 11.78 -8.95 -8.32
C LEU A 81 12.91 -8.30 -7.51
N VAL A 82 12.68 -7.05 -7.10
CA VAL A 82 13.63 -6.27 -6.29
C VAL A 82 13.53 -6.64 -4.82
N GLY A 83 12.31 -6.99 -4.36
CA GLY A 83 12.00 -7.30 -2.96
C GLY A 83 11.70 -6.06 -2.12
N SER A 84 11.55 -4.88 -2.75
CA SER A 84 11.23 -3.63 -2.06
C SER A 84 10.26 -2.75 -2.85
N CYS A 85 9.57 -1.87 -2.13
CA CYS A 85 8.61 -0.90 -2.65
C CYS A 85 8.79 0.43 -1.91
N PRO A 86 9.27 1.49 -2.56
CA PRO A 86 9.19 2.84 -2.01
C PRO A 86 7.74 3.26 -1.86
N TRP A 87 7.37 3.72 -0.67
CA TRP A 87 6.02 4.16 -0.36
C TRP A 87 6.08 5.27 0.70
N ARG A 88 5.56 6.47 0.40
CA ARG A 88 5.85 7.70 1.15
C ARG A 88 7.38 7.93 1.24
N ASP A 89 7.87 8.17 2.42
CA ASP A 89 9.31 8.27 2.76
C ASP A 89 9.89 6.96 3.31
N LEU A 90 9.17 5.84 3.13
CA LEU A 90 9.52 4.51 3.60
C LEU A 90 10.02 3.63 2.47
N GLU A 91 10.91 2.70 2.79
CA GLU A 91 11.27 1.59 1.92
C GLU A 91 10.74 0.29 2.52
N LEU A 92 9.62 -0.19 1.98
CA LEU A 92 8.93 -1.39 2.47
C LEU A 92 9.43 -2.63 1.74
N GLU A 93 9.58 -3.75 2.45
CA GLU A 93 9.74 -5.05 1.83
C GLU A 93 8.47 -5.42 1.05
N ALA A 94 8.64 -5.91 -0.18
CA ALA A 94 7.55 -6.36 -1.05
C ALA A 94 7.74 -7.83 -1.42
N SER A 95 6.65 -8.59 -1.40
CA SER A 95 6.65 -10.00 -1.80
C SER A 95 5.24 -10.43 -2.25
N PRO A 96 5.09 -11.58 -2.93
CA PRO A 96 3.79 -12.12 -3.33
C PRO A 96 2.83 -12.46 -2.17
N ALA A 97 3.25 -12.27 -0.92
CA ALA A 97 2.42 -12.51 0.27
C ALA A 97 1.30 -11.49 0.46
N ALA A 98 1.45 -10.27 -0.11
CA ALA A 98 0.50 -9.18 0.05
C ALA A 98 0.43 -8.32 -1.22
N LEU A 99 -0.63 -7.50 -1.31
CA LEU A 99 -0.75 -6.45 -2.32
C LEU A 99 0.46 -5.51 -2.24
N ILE A 100 1.03 -5.15 -3.38
CA ILE A 100 2.05 -4.11 -3.45
C ILE A 100 1.40 -2.77 -3.05
N PRO A 101 1.94 -2.04 -2.05
CA PRO A 101 1.37 -0.76 -1.63
C PRO A 101 1.17 0.21 -2.78
N ARG A 102 -0.04 0.75 -2.91
CA ARG A 102 -0.40 1.71 -3.97
C ARG A 102 -0.10 3.13 -3.49
N GLN A 103 0.34 3.98 -4.40
CA GLN A 103 0.62 5.40 -4.08
C GLN A 103 -0.64 6.14 -3.65
N GLU A 104 -1.79 5.82 -4.26
CA GLU A 104 -3.07 6.42 -3.88
C GLU A 104 -3.41 6.17 -2.40
N THR A 105 -3.09 4.98 -1.88
CA THR A 105 -3.33 4.59 -0.48
C THR A 105 -2.56 5.46 0.52
N GLU A 106 -1.46 6.11 0.10
CA GLU A 106 -0.71 7.07 0.94
C GLU A 106 -1.62 8.19 1.46
N LEU A 107 -2.60 8.59 0.67
CA LEU A 107 -3.51 9.68 1.00
C LEU A 107 -4.43 9.36 2.20
N LEU A 108 -4.68 8.07 2.51
CA LEU A 108 -5.40 7.69 3.73
C LEU A 108 -4.71 8.22 4.99
N ILE A 109 -3.38 8.19 5.04
CA ILE A 109 -2.62 8.73 6.17
C ILE A 109 -2.74 10.24 6.24
N ASP A 110 -2.59 10.94 5.10
CA ASP A 110 -2.68 12.41 5.07
C ASP A 110 -4.08 12.89 5.47
N LEU A 111 -5.12 12.21 4.99
CA LEU A 111 -6.51 12.47 5.37
C LEU A 111 -6.74 12.21 6.86
N ALA A 112 -6.21 11.12 7.42
CA ALA A 112 -6.30 10.83 8.84
C ALA A 112 -5.61 11.94 9.67
N VAL A 113 -4.39 12.32 9.33
CA VAL A 113 -3.65 13.41 9.99
C VAL A 113 -4.43 14.73 9.93
N GLN A 114 -4.98 15.06 8.76
CA GLN A 114 -5.76 16.28 8.58
C GLN A 114 -7.04 16.29 9.45
N ARG A 115 -7.75 15.15 9.52
CA ARG A 115 -9.04 15.06 10.25
C ARG A 115 -8.84 15.02 11.75
N ILE A 116 -7.80 14.35 12.22
CA ILE A 116 -7.48 14.26 13.65
C ILE A 116 -6.90 15.58 14.15
N GLY A 117 -6.09 16.26 13.34
CA GLY A 117 -5.45 17.52 13.72
C GLY A 117 -4.55 17.34 14.95
N ARG A 118 -4.90 18.02 16.06
CA ARG A 118 -4.12 17.95 17.32
C ARG A 118 -4.73 17.04 18.38
N GLN A 119 -5.77 16.30 18.04
CA GLN A 119 -6.40 15.40 19.02
C GLN A 119 -5.47 14.21 19.31
N PRO A 120 -5.36 13.78 20.57
CA PRO A 120 -4.54 12.63 20.90
C PRO A 120 -5.23 11.35 20.42
N ILE A 121 -4.47 10.51 19.73
CA ILE A 121 -4.87 9.14 19.36
C ILE A 121 -4.29 8.18 20.39
N ARG A 122 -5.14 7.38 21.03
CA ARG A 122 -4.76 6.36 21.98
C ARG A 122 -4.69 4.98 21.35
N ARG A 123 -5.63 4.71 20.42
CA ARG A 123 -5.72 3.41 19.76
C ARG A 123 -6.18 3.54 18.32
N TRP A 124 -5.46 2.84 17.42
CA TRP A 124 -5.82 2.74 16.01
C TRP A 124 -5.87 1.29 15.53
N ALA A 125 -6.59 1.04 14.43
CA ALA A 125 -6.58 -0.23 13.73
C ALA A 125 -6.33 -0.05 12.23
N ASP A 126 -5.62 -1.03 11.63
CA ASP A 126 -5.46 -1.22 10.20
C ASP A 126 -6.07 -2.58 9.82
N LEU A 127 -7.23 -2.54 9.15
CA LEU A 127 -8.00 -3.72 8.80
C LEU A 127 -7.70 -4.18 7.36
N GLY A 128 -7.13 -5.38 7.22
CA GLY A 128 -6.58 -5.86 5.97
C GLY A 128 -5.18 -5.28 5.72
N THR A 129 -4.31 -5.40 6.69
CA THR A 129 -3.01 -4.69 6.72
C THR A 129 -2.06 -5.06 5.58
N GLY A 130 -2.20 -6.24 4.98
CA GLY A 130 -1.38 -6.69 3.86
C GLY A 130 0.12 -6.65 4.20
N SER A 131 0.87 -5.83 3.46
CA SER A 131 2.31 -5.60 3.71
C SER A 131 2.62 -4.80 4.98
N GLY A 132 1.59 -4.26 5.65
CA GLY A 132 1.75 -3.39 6.80
C GLY A 132 2.01 -1.92 6.47
N ALA A 133 1.83 -1.47 5.23
CA ALA A 133 2.14 -0.11 4.82
C ALA A 133 1.42 0.94 5.67
N LEU A 134 0.09 0.82 5.83
CA LEU A 134 -0.70 1.71 6.69
C LEU A 134 -0.29 1.57 8.16
N ALA A 135 -0.10 0.36 8.66
CA ALA A 135 0.31 0.11 10.05
C ALA A 135 1.67 0.73 10.38
N VAL A 136 2.66 0.66 9.46
CA VAL A 136 3.97 1.32 9.61
C VAL A 136 3.79 2.83 9.67
N ALA A 137 3.07 3.42 8.71
CA ALA A 137 2.86 4.87 8.68
C ALA A 137 2.09 5.37 9.92
N LEU A 138 1.04 4.66 10.35
CA LEU A 138 0.32 4.98 11.60
C LEU A 138 1.22 4.91 12.83
N SER A 139 2.12 3.92 12.87
CA SER A 139 3.10 3.79 13.97
C SER A 139 4.11 4.95 13.99
N CYS A 140 4.48 5.49 12.83
CA CYS A 140 5.36 6.65 12.72
C CYS A 140 4.64 7.95 13.11
N GLU A 141 3.40 8.14 12.67
CA GLU A 141 2.61 9.35 12.96
C GLU A 141 2.16 9.43 14.42
N TRP A 142 1.78 8.30 15.01
CA TRP A 142 1.32 8.22 16.40
C TRP A 142 2.09 7.18 17.21
N PRO A 143 3.38 7.42 17.51
CA PRO A 143 4.27 6.41 18.13
C PRO A 143 3.85 5.99 19.55
N GLU A 144 3.10 6.83 20.25
CA GLU A 144 2.59 6.53 21.60
C GLU A 144 1.25 5.77 21.60
N ALA A 145 0.56 5.72 20.45
CA ALA A 145 -0.72 5.03 20.33
C ALA A 145 -0.54 3.51 20.25
N GLU A 146 -1.49 2.77 20.82
CA GLU A 146 -1.58 1.33 20.65
C GLU A 146 -2.18 1.01 19.27
N GLY A 147 -1.44 0.26 18.46
CA GLY A 147 -1.84 -0.15 17.13
C GLY A 147 -2.31 -1.59 17.06
N HIS A 148 -3.29 -1.86 16.20
CA HIS A 148 -3.78 -3.20 15.92
C HIS A 148 -3.89 -3.39 14.40
N ALA A 149 -3.03 -4.24 13.82
CA ALA A 149 -3.07 -4.56 12.40
C ALA A 149 -3.60 -5.98 12.21
N VAL A 150 -4.60 -6.12 11.36
CA VAL A 150 -5.33 -7.38 11.15
C VAL A 150 -5.20 -7.83 9.71
N ASP A 151 -4.89 -9.10 9.50
CA ASP A 151 -5.00 -9.73 8.18
C ASP A 151 -5.42 -11.20 8.33
N LEU A 152 -6.09 -11.72 7.32
CA LEU A 152 -6.47 -13.13 7.26
C LEU A 152 -5.27 -14.02 6.90
N SER A 153 -4.29 -13.46 6.16
CA SER A 153 -3.09 -14.14 5.68
C SER A 153 -1.95 -14.05 6.69
N SER A 154 -1.54 -15.18 7.25
CA SER A 154 -0.34 -15.23 8.11
C SER A 154 0.95 -14.88 7.36
N ALA A 155 1.01 -15.10 6.04
CA ALA A 155 2.13 -14.70 5.21
C ALA A 155 2.19 -13.17 5.05
N ALA A 156 1.05 -12.49 4.88
CA ALA A 156 0.95 -11.03 4.88
C ALA A 156 1.38 -10.47 6.24
N LEU A 157 0.90 -11.02 7.35
CA LEU A 157 1.32 -10.60 8.69
C LEU A 157 2.82 -10.77 8.95
N SER A 158 3.43 -11.83 8.41
CA SER A 158 4.87 -12.02 8.50
C SER A 158 5.65 -10.94 7.73
N LEU A 159 5.12 -10.49 6.58
CA LEU A 159 5.68 -9.36 5.83
C LEU A 159 5.47 -8.04 6.58
N ALA A 160 4.26 -7.78 7.07
CA ALA A 160 3.93 -6.61 7.87
C ALA A 160 4.83 -6.49 9.12
N TRP A 161 5.10 -7.61 9.79
CA TRP A 161 6.02 -7.64 10.93
C TRP A 161 7.43 -7.17 10.54
N ARG A 162 7.99 -7.67 9.43
CA ARG A 162 9.33 -7.24 8.98
C ARG A 162 9.36 -5.75 8.64
N ASN A 163 8.32 -5.25 7.96
CA ASN A 163 8.20 -3.83 7.64
C ASN A 163 8.09 -2.96 8.90
N LEU A 164 7.30 -3.36 9.88
CA LEU A 164 7.20 -2.67 11.17
C LEU A 164 8.56 -2.63 11.89
N GLN A 165 9.26 -3.77 11.94
CA GLN A 165 10.58 -3.84 12.60
C GLN A 165 11.62 -2.96 11.89
N GLN A 166 11.57 -2.89 10.57
CA GLN A 166 12.52 -2.11 9.77
C GLN A 166 12.24 -0.62 9.82
N CYS A 167 10.99 -0.21 9.65
CA CYS A 167 10.62 1.20 9.41
C CYS A 167 10.08 1.90 10.65
N ALA A 168 9.54 1.16 11.62
CA ALA A 168 8.99 1.70 12.86
C ALA A 168 9.42 0.84 14.08
N PRO A 169 10.71 0.72 14.39
CA PRO A 169 11.22 -0.26 15.36
C PRO A 169 10.73 -0.08 16.80
N LEU A 170 10.25 1.11 17.16
CA LEU A 170 9.67 1.42 18.47
C LEU A 170 8.13 1.34 18.50
N HIS A 171 7.51 0.72 17.47
CA HIS A 171 6.06 0.63 17.38
C HIS A 171 5.41 -0.10 18.56
N ARG A 172 4.16 0.30 18.84
CA ARG A 172 3.25 -0.39 19.78
C ARG A 172 2.14 -1.16 19.04
N CYS A 173 2.42 -1.58 17.81
CA CYS A 173 1.48 -2.29 16.97
C CYS A 173 1.50 -3.80 17.26
N GLN A 174 0.32 -4.37 17.48
CA GLN A 174 0.07 -5.79 17.61
C GLN A 174 -0.52 -6.34 16.30
N LEU A 175 0.01 -7.47 15.84
CA LEU A 175 -0.48 -8.15 14.65
C LEU A 175 -1.45 -9.26 15.01
N HIS A 176 -2.60 -9.30 14.35
CA HIS A 176 -3.66 -10.26 14.62
C HIS A 176 -4.03 -11.03 13.35
N CYS A 177 -3.97 -12.36 13.41
CA CYS A 177 -4.46 -13.23 12.35
C CYS A 177 -5.95 -13.46 12.54
N GLY A 178 -6.76 -13.03 11.58
CA GLY A 178 -8.21 -13.19 11.63
C GLY A 178 -8.96 -12.33 10.63
N SER A 179 -10.27 -12.43 10.64
CA SER A 179 -11.14 -11.68 9.73
C SER A 179 -11.59 -10.37 10.36
N TRP A 180 -11.12 -9.27 9.82
CA TRP A 180 -11.56 -7.90 10.16
C TRP A 180 -11.59 -7.64 11.68
N TRP A 181 -12.77 -7.52 12.27
CA TRP A 181 -13.00 -7.21 13.68
C TRP A 181 -12.89 -8.41 14.62
N ASP A 182 -12.91 -9.65 14.11
CA ASP A 182 -13.01 -10.85 14.93
C ASP A 182 -11.93 -10.93 16.04
N PRO A 183 -10.64 -10.65 15.75
CA PRO A 183 -9.61 -10.70 16.78
C PRO A 183 -9.57 -9.47 17.68
N LEU A 184 -10.36 -8.42 17.41
CA LEU A 184 -10.30 -7.12 18.08
C LEU A 184 -11.43 -6.87 19.09
N GLN A 185 -12.29 -7.84 19.36
CA GLN A 185 -13.48 -7.66 20.20
C GLN A 185 -13.19 -7.11 21.61
N LEU A 186 -12.03 -7.42 22.19
CA LEU A 186 -11.61 -6.93 23.51
C LEU A 186 -11.43 -5.41 23.56
N TRP A 187 -11.22 -4.76 22.43
CA TRP A 187 -10.97 -3.32 22.33
C TRP A 187 -12.11 -2.54 21.68
N TRP A 188 -13.25 -3.17 21.45
CA TRP A 188 -14.40 -2.47 20.88
C TRP A 188 -14.82 -1.28 21.75
N GLY A 189 -15.25 -0.21 21.09
CA GLY A 189 -15.57 1.07 21.72
C GLY A 189 -14.36 1.94 22.07
N GLN A 190 -13.13 1.51 21.68
CA GLN A 190 -11.89 2.17 22.07
C GLN A 190 -11.02 2.63 20.90
N PHE A 191 -11.39 2.38 19.63
CA PHE A 191 -10.61 2.80 18.48
C PHE A 191 -10.92 4.26 18.13
N ASP A 192 -9.91 5.12 18.24
CA ASP A 192 -10.01 6.54 17.88
C ASP A 192 -9.84 6.72 16.36
N LEU A 193 -9.12 5.80 15.69
CA LEU A 193 -8.88 5.81 14.27
C LEU A 193 -8.85 4.39 13.71
N VAL A 194 -9.53 4.19 12.58
CA VAL A 194 -9.49 2.93 11.82
C VAL A 194 -9.24 3.24 10.36
N LEU A 195 -8.24 2.60 9.79
CA LEU A 195 -7.97 2.65 8.36
C LEU A 195 -8.21 1.27 7.73
N SER A 196 -8.58 1.26 6.46
CA SER A 196 -8.67 0.03 5.66
C SER A 196 -8.52 0.33 4.18
N ASN A 197 -7.70 -0.48 3.50
CA ASN A 197 -7.76 -0.64 2.05
C ASN A 197 -8.24 -2.06 1.75
N PRO A 198 -9.55 -2.33 1.81
CA PRO A 198 -10.10 -3.67 1.67
C PRO A 198 -10.14 -4.09 0.20
N PRO A 199 -10.17 -5.40 -0.11
CA PRO A 199 -10.44 -5.88 -1.45
C PRO A 199 -11.79 -5.35 -1.96
N TYR A 200 -11.77 -4.64 -3.10
CA TYR A 200 -12.94 -3.96 -3.66
C TYR A 200 -13.21 -4.26 -5.13
N ILE A 201 -12.44 -5.13 -5.78
CA ILE A 201 -12.63 -5.45 -7.20
C ILE A 201 -13.76 -6.47 -7.35
N PRO A 202 -14.79 -6.19 -8.18
CA PRO A 202 -15.82 -7.15 -8.50
C PRO A 202 -15.23 -8.43 -9.11
N SER A 203 -15.69 -9.60 -8.66
CA SER A 203 -15.14 -10.90 -9.10
C SER A 203 -15.18 -11.10 -10.62
N GLY A 204 -16.16 -10.50 -11.31
CA GLY A 204 -16.26 -10.55 -12.77
C GLY A 204 -15.22 -9.74 -13.52
N GLN A 205 -14.55 -8.78 -12.86
CA GLN A 205 -13.55 -7.88 -13.48
C GLN A 205 -12.11 -8.37 -13.29
N ILE A 206 -11.87 -9.40 -12.50
CA ILE A 206 -10.52 -9.93 -12.23
C ILE A 206 -9.79 -10.32 -13.52
N ALA A 207 -10.49 -10.91 -14.49
CA ALA A 207 -9.90 -11.32 -15.77
C ALA A 207 -9.44 -10.13 -16.64
N GLU A 208 -9.95 -8.94 -16.39
CA GLU A 208 -9.65 -7.69 -17.13
C GLU A 208 -8.45 -6.94 -16.55
N LEU A 209 -7.97 -7.33 -15.37
CA LEU A 209 -6.82 -6.71 -14.74
C LEU A 209 -5.54 -6.90 -15.56
N ASP A 210 -4.63 -5.96 -15.41
CA ASP A 210 -3.28 -6.09 -15.93
C ASP A 210 -2.66 -7.42 -15.46
N PRO A 211 -2.05 -8.21 -16.35
CA PRO A 211 -1.41 -9.48 -16.00
C PRO A 211 -0.43 -9.39 -14.83
N VAL A 212 0.27 -8.25 -14.68
CA VAL A 212 1.17 -7.98 -13.55
C VAL A 212 0.43 -8.07 -12.20
N VAL A 213 -0.80 -7.60 -12.14
CA VAL A 213 -1.64 -7.64 -10.94
C VAL A 213 -2.36 -9.00 -10.83
N ARG A 214 -3.06 -9.37 -11.90
CA ARG A 214 -3.93 -10.56 -11.92
C ARG A 214 -3.20 -11.85 -11.58
N ASP A 215 -1.99 -12.03 -12.12
CA ASP A 215 -1.28 -13.31 -12.07
C ASP A 215 -0.25 -13.39 -10.92
N HIS A 216 0.11 -12.25 -10.30
CA HIS A 216 1.18 -12.18 -9.31
C HIS A 216 0.80 -11.60 -7.96
N GLU A 217 -0.34 -10.92 -7.85
CA GLU A 217 -0.80 -10.42 -6.56
C GLU A 217 -1.88 -11.34 -5.96
N PRO A 218 -1.97 -11.46 -4.62
CA PRO A 218 -2.90 -12.43 -4.03
C PRO A 218 -4.36 -12.04 -4.30
N HIS A 219 -5.14 -12.95 -4.88
CA HIS A 219 -6.56 -12.74 -5.17
C HIS A 219 -7.36 -12.37 -3.93
N LEU A 220 -6.95 -12.86 -2.75
CA LEU A 220 -7.54 -12.49 -1.46
C LEU A 220 -7.48 -10.97 -1.20
N ALA A 221 -6.46 -10.30 -1.71
CA ALA A 221 -6.29 -8.85 -1.57
C ALA A 221 -6.98 -8.04 -2.68
N LEU A 222 -7.55 -8.69 -3.70
CA LEU A 222 -8.17 -8.03 -4.85
C LEU A 222 -9.69 -8.19 -4.86
N VAL A 223 -10.20 -9.41 -4.61
CA VAL A 223 -11.59 -9.78 -4.84
C VAL A 223 -12.49 -9.30 -3.71
N GLY A 224 -13.34 -8.32 -4.00
CA GLY A 224 -14.36 -7.78 -3.09
C GLY A 224 -15.73 -8.44 -3.20
N GLY A 225 -15.84 -9.62 -3.86
CA GLY A 225 -17.12 -10.30 -4.08
C GLY A 225 -17.80 -9.92 -5.39
N ARG A 226 -19.10 -10.21 -5.52
CA ARG A 226 -19.85 -10.04 -6.76
C ARG A 226 -19.89 -8.58 -7.24
N ASP A 227 -20.13 -7.65 -6.33
CA ASP A 227 -20.22 -6.20 -6.58
C ASP A 227 -19.00 -5.40 -6.06
N GLY A 228 -17.99 -6.11 -5.53
CA GLY A 228 -16.79 -5.49 -4.97
C GLY A 228 -16.96 -4.91 -3.55
N LEU A 229 -18.11 -5.10 -2.91
CA LEU A 229 -18.41 -4.47 -1.61
C LEU A 229 -18.43 -5.44 -0.42
N ASP A 230 -18.18 -6.73 -0.62
CA ASP A 230 -18.32 -7.73 0.46
C ASP A 230 -17.37 -7.46 1.63
N SER A 231 -16.13 -7.06 1.35
CA SER A 231 -15.15 -6.71 2.37
C SER A 231 -15.52 -5.41 3.08
N ILE A 232 -15.96 -4.41 2.33
CA ILE A 232 -16.42 -3.12 2.87
C ILE A 232 -17.62 -3.34 3.80
N ARG A 233 -18.58 -4.16 3.42
CA ARG A 233 -19.72 -4.52 4.29
C ARG A 233 -19.27 -5.13 5.61
N ARG A 234 -18.25 -6.00 5.59
CA ARG A 234 -17.70 -6.63 6.81
C ARG A 234 -16.97 -5.63 7.70
N VAL A 235 -16.21 -4.71 7.11
CA VAL A 235 -15.58 -3.62 7.86
C VAL A 235 -16.63 -2.74 8.52
N LEU A 236 -17.69 -2.38 7.80
CA LEU A 236 -18.73 -1.49 8.30
C LEU A 236 -19.67 -2.14 9.33
N ALA A 237 -19.91 -3.45 9.24
CA ALA A 237 -20.88 -4.16 10.08
C ALA A 237 -20.69 -3.97 11.59
N ASN A 238 -19.47 -3.73 12.06
CA ASN A 238 -19.15 -3.55 13.47
C ASN A 238 -18.43 -2.22 13.76
N ALA A 239 -18.35 -1.33 12.79
CA ALA A 239 -17.57 -0.09 12.91
C ALA A 239 -18.11 0.81 14.02
N ASP A 240 -19.44 0.99 14.11
CA ASP A 240 -20.05 1.80 15.18
C ASP A 240 -19.73 1.25 16.58
N ALA A 241 -19.82 -0.07 16.76
CA ALA A 241 -19.51 -0.69 18.05
C ALA A 241 -18.01 -0.63 18.41
N ALA A 242 -17.14 -0.70 17.40
CA ALA A 242 -15.68 -0.77 17.59
C ALA A 242 -15.05 0.61 17.83
N LEU A 243 -15.51 1.63 17.12
CA LEU A 243 -15.00 3.00 17.29
C LEU A 243 -15.33 3.57 18.67
N SER A 244 -14.45 4.41 19.20
CA SER A 244 -14.76 5.29 20.33
C SER A 244 -15.76 6.37 19.91
N PRO A 245 -16.53 6.99 20.84
CA PRO A 245 -17.37 8.15 20.49
C PRO A 245 -16.53 9.25 19.82
N GLY A 246 -16.91 9.66 18.60
CA GLY A 246 -16.14 10.59 17.76
C GLY A 246 -14.96 9.94 17.01
N GLY A 247 -14.72 8.64 17.17
CA GLY A 247 -13.67 7.90 16.45
C GLY A 247 -13.93 7.87 14.94
N LEU A 248 -12.87 7.87 14.16
CA LEU A 248 -12.89 8.00 12.70
C LEU A 248 -12.65 6.64 12.01
N LEU A 249 -13.38 6.39 10.95
CA LEU A 249 -13.12 5.33 9.97
C LEU A 249 -12.84 5.95 8.61
N LEU A 250 -11.70 5.59 8.02
CA LEU A 250 -11.34 5.94 6.66
C LEU A 250 -11.10 4.65 5.88
N LEU A 251 -11.66 4.55 4.69
CA LEU A 251 -11.41 3.41 3.81
C LEU A 251 -11.25 3.81 2.35
N GLU A 252 -10.47 3.02 1.62
CA GLU A 252 -10.33 3.08 0.18
C GLU A 252 -11.38 2.21 -0.49
N HIS A 253 -11.87 2.64 -1.67
CA HIS A 253 -12.85 1.91 -2.47
C HIS A 253 -12.61 2.14 -3.96
N HIS A 254 -13.25 1.35 -4.82
CA HIS A 254 -13.20 1.56 -6.26
C HIS A 254 -13.91 2.87 -6.66
N HIS A 255 -13.43 3.50 -7.73
CA HIS A 255 -13.86 4.83 -8.16
C HIS A 255 -15.37 4.97 -8.42
N ASP A 256 -16.07 3.91 -8.70
CA ASP A 256 -17.53 3.89 -8.98
C ASP A 256 -18.38 3.46 -7.76
N GLN A 257 -17.75 3.20 -6.60
CA GLN A 257 -18.43 2.65 -5.42
C GLN A 257 -18.81 3.74 -4.39
N SER A 258 -18.39 4.99 -4.54
CA SER A 258 -18.54 6.03 -3.52
C SER A 258 -19.95 6.15 -2.95
N THR A 259 -20.98 6.25 -3.80
CA THR A 259 -22.37 6.37 -3.33
C THR A 259 -22.79 5.17 -2.49
N ALA A 260 -22.50 3.95 -2.98
CA ALA A 260 -22.87 2.74 -2.27
C ALA A 260 -22.13 2.60 -0.94
N VAL A 261 -20.87 3.02 -0.88
CA VAL A 261 -20.08 2.99 0.36
C VAL A 261 -20.62 3.99 1.38
N LEU A 262 -20.96 5.21 0.97
CA LEU A 262 -21.58 6.19 1.88
C LEU A 262 -22.93 5.73 2.42
N ASP A 263 -23.75 5.12 1.57
CA ASP A 263 -25.03 4.53 1.99
C ASP A 263 -24.83 3.41 3.04
N LEU A 264 -23.82 2.55 2.83
CA LEU A 264 -23.45 1.49 3.77
C LEU A 264 -22.92 2.07 5.09
N MET A 265 -22.13 3.14 5.08
CA MET A 265 -21.66 3.83 6.29
C MET A 265 -22.82 4.39 7.10
N GLN A 266 -23.79 5.06 6.45
CA GLN A 266 -24.99 5.58 7.11
C GLN A 266 -25.84 4.44 7.69
N GLN A 267 -26.05 3.35 6.96
CA GLN A 267 -26.77 2.16 7.44
C GLN A 267 -26.07 1.50 8.63
N ALA A 268 -24.73 1.59 8.72
CA ALA A 268 -23.96 1.13 9.86
C ALA A 268 -24.01 2.06 11.08
N GLY A 269 -24.77 3.16 11.04
CA GLY A 269 -24.92 4.08 12.15
C GLY A 269 -23.82 5.14 12.25
N LEU A 270 -22.95 5.25 11.24
CA LEU A 270 -21.90 6.26 11.20
C LEU A 270 -22.45 7.60 10.71
N ALA A 271 -21.83 8.68 11.16
CA ALA A 271 -22.18 10.06 10.84
C ALA A 271 -21.06 10.74 10.03
N GLU A 272 -21.35 11.94 9.52
CA GLU A 272 -20.41 12.77 8.75
C GLU A 272 -19.77 12.02 7.58
N CYS A 273 -20.57 11.17 6.92
CA CYS A 273 -20.10 10.33 5.81
C CYS A 273 -19.75 11.19 4.61
N GLU A 274 -18.51 11.13 4.16
CA GLU A 274 -17.96 11.94 3.09
C GLU A 274 -17.13 11.09 2.13
N ALA A 275 -17.28 11.35 0.80
CA ALA A 275 -16.39 10.80 -0.22
C ALA A 275 -15.31 11.83 -0.56
N VAL A 276 -14.05 11.38 -0.60
CA VAL A 276 -12.89 12.25 -0.84
C VAL A 276 -12.16 11.77 -2.10
N PRO A 277 -11.80 12.70 -3.01
CA PRO A 277 -11.05 12.35 -4.20
C PRO A 277 -9.56 12.14 -3.89
N ASP A 278 -8.91 11.37 -4.76
CA ASP A 278 -7.46 11.31 -4.85
C ASP A 278 -6.86 12.58 -5.51
N LEU A 279 -5.54 12.63 -5.68
CA LEU A 279 -4.85 13.76 -6.30
C LEU A 279 -5.20 13.98 -7.79
N GLN A 280 -5.85 13.01 -8.42
CA GLN A 280 -6.32 13.09 -9.80
C GLN A 280 -7.80 13.52 -9.89
N GLY A 281 -8.46 13.75 -8.74
CA GLY A 281 -9.87 14.11 -8.65
C GLY A 281 -10.83 12.92 -8.72
N VAL A 282 -10.32 11.69 -8.61
CA VAL A 282 -11.13 10.47 -8.64
C VAL A 282 -11.54 10.11 -7.21
N LEU A 283 -12.85 9.93 -6.96
CA LEU A 283 -13.36 9.54 -5.66
C LEU A 283 -12.89 8.12 -5.31
N ARG A 284 -12.02 8.00 -4.30
CA ARG A 284 -11.42 6.73 -3.85
C ARG A 284 -11.50 6.49 -2.37
N PHE A 285 -11.83 7.51 -1.60
CA PHE A 285 -11.84 7.40 -0.15
C PHE A 285 -13.20 7.75 0.41
N ALA A 286 -13.59 7.04 1.46
CA ALA A 286 -14.75 7.35 2.25
C ALA A 286 -14.34 7.53 3.71
N ILE A 287 -14.86 8.59 4.34
CA ILE A 287 -14.59 8.96 5.72
C ILE A 287 -15.92 9.03 6.46
N ALA A 288 -15.96 8.52 7.67
CA ALA A 288 -17.10 8.68 8.56
C ALA A 288 -16.62 8.66 10.01
N CYS A 289 -17.46 9.14 10.93
CA CYS A 289 -17.20 9.06 12.35
C CYS A 289 -18.32 8.31 13.09
N ARG A 290 -17.98 7.72 14.24
CA ARG A 290 -19.00 7.32 15.21
C ARG A 290 -19.61 8.58 15.83
N PRO A 291 -20.94 8.73 15.91
CA PRO A 291 -21.55 9.85 16.60
C PRO A 291 -20.97 10.01 18.02
N GLY A 292 -20.61 11.24 18.39
CA GLY A 292 -20.25 11.56 19.76
C GLY A 292 -21.48 11.33 20.65
N GLY A 293 -21.34 10.58 21.75
CA GLY A 293 -22.43 10.48 22.71
C GLY A 293 -22.81 11.89 23.20
N VAL A 294 -24.09 12.17 23.23
CA VAL A 294 -24.59 13.38 23.92
C VAL A 294 -24.14 13.25 25.37
N ILE A 295 -23.23 14.11 25.80
CA ILE A 295 -22.90 14.23 27.22
C ILE A 295 -24.17 14.84 27.84
N GLU A 296 -25.02 13.97 28.46
CA GLU A 296 -26.11 14.44 29.35
C GLU A 296 -25.53 15.09 30.60
#